data_07a2ff7e9008b4cd0452c4dcfc0c2b6d
#
_entry.id   07a2ff7e9008b4cd0452c4dcfc0c2b6d
#
_cell.length_a   1.000
_cell.length_b   1.000
_cell.length_c   1.000
_cell.angle_alpha   90.00
_cell.angle_beta   90.00
_cell.angle_gamma   90.00
#
_symmetry.space_group_name_H-M   'P 1'
#
loop_
_entity.id
_entity.type
_entity.pdbx_description
1 polymer ?
#
loop_
_entity_poly.entity_id
_entity_poly.type
_entity_poly.pdbx_seq_one_letter_code
_entity_poly.pdbx_strand_id
1 'polypeptide(L)'
;MDALDRLAEPGLDLLARVDALLAAGAPEGHRLWPLLRRMQVLPGAAVREFLDLHPAPLTGAGHAVRRLVRGYDDTCAMLADPVAWSGAAAAAYDEARTALLRHLDEGPESLVGRLESTAGYADALADWVERSRVALARALAEVLRSAEAVTVHAATRPGADAGRAGALAAAEIATRVLGVLGVAYDGAETLLRQWAPSLAETTWRDRATTAPRYGGSTRIGH
;
A
#
# COMPACT_ATOMS: atom_id res chain seq x y z
N MET A 1 9.78 12.91 -11.59
CA MET A 1 11.06 12.19 -11.79
C MET A 1 11.89 12.37 -10.52
N ASP A 2 12.01 11.34 -9.71
CA ASP A 2 12.72 11.36 -8.43
C ASP A 2 14.19 10.90 -8.56
N ALA A 3 14.87 10.68 -7.43
CA ALA A 3 16.27 10.23 -7.44
C ALA A 3 16.41 8.79 -7.96
N LEU A 4 15.43 7.92 -7.70
CA LEU A 4 15.43 6.54 -8.15
C LEU A 4 15.24 6.45 -9.67
N ASP A 5 14.33 7.26 -10.24
CA ASP A 5 14.10 7.31 -11.68
C ASP A 5 15.38 7.71 -12.44
N ARG A 6 16.14 8.66 -11.89
CA ARG A 6 17.43 9.12 -12.51
C ARG A 6 18.52 8.05 -12.49
N LEU A 7 18.45 7.13 -11.54
CA LEU A 7 19.42 6.04 -11.39
C LEU A 7 18.92 4.73 -12.04
N ALA A 8 17.71 4.71 -12.59
CA ALA A 8 17.10 3.50 -13.12
C ALA A 8 17.92 2.87 -14.24
N GLU A 9 18.28 3.64 -15.26
CA GLU A 9 19.03 3.12 -16.43
C GLU A 9 20.42 2.57 -16.01
N PRO A 10 21.32 3.35 -15.40
CA PRO A 10 22.65 2.82 -15.02
C PRO A 10 22.55 1.74 -13.94
N GLY A 11 21.59 1.83 -13.03
CA GLY A 11 21.35 0.83 -12.00
C GLY A 11 20.91 -0.51 -12.59
N LEU A 12 19.95 -0.50 -13.51
CA LEU A 12 19.47 -1.73 -14.17
C LEU A 12 20.53 -2.35 -15.08
N ASP A 13 21.38 -1.56 -15.78
CA ASP A 13 22.50 -2.12 -16.54
C ASP A 13 23.48 -2.87 -15.62
N LEU A 14 23.90 -2.26 -14.50
CA LEU A 14 24.75 -2.92 -13.52
C LEU A 14 24.07 -4.19 -12.96
N LEU A 15 22.79 -4.10 -12.59
CA LEU A 15 22.07 -5.23 -12.00
C LEU A 15 21.83 -6.37 -13.00
N ALA A 16 21.62 -6.08 -14.28
CA ALA A 16 21.56 -7.11 -15.32
C ALA A 16 22.85 -7.92 -15.41
N ARG A 17 24.00 -7.27 -15.27
CA ARG A 17 25.33 -7.93 -15.21
C ARG A 17 25.47 -8.76 -13.93
N VAL A 18 25.02 -8.22 -12.79
CA VAL A 18 24.97 -8.93 -11.51
C VAL A 18 24.12 -10.19 -11.63
N ASP A 19 22.93 -10.08 -12.20
CA ASP A 19 21.99 -11.20 -12.38
C ASP A 19 22.61 -12.29 -13.27
N ALA A 20 23.30 -11.90 -14.34
CA ALA A 20 23.99 -12.85 -15.22
C ALA A 20 25.10 -13.63 -14.49
N LEU A 21 25.91 -12.95 -13.64
CA LEU A 21 26.94 -13.60 -12.85
C LEU A 21 26.35 -14.53 -11.77
N LEU A 22 25.27 -14.13 -11.12
CA LEU A 22 24.59 -14.95 -10.11
C LEU A 22 23.88 -16.16 -10.71
N ALA A 23 23.35 -16.05 -11.92
CA ALA A 23 22.76 -17.17 -12.65
C ALA A 23 23.80 -18.24 -13.01
N ALA A 24 25.06 -17.84 -13.26
CA ALA A 24 26.16 -18.79 -13.49
C ALA A 24 26.64 -19.47 -12.19
N GLY A 25 26.32 -18.94 -11.01
CA GLY A 25 26.62 -19.51 -9.70
C GLY A 25 26.92 -18.46 -8.63
N ALA A 26 26.10 -18.43 -7.60
CA ALA A 26 26.36 -17.59 -6.42
C ALA A 26 27.34 -18.30 -5.48
N PRO A 27 28.26 -17.57 -4.79
CA PRO A 27 29.24 -18.15 -3.89
C PRO A 27 28.59 -18.96 -2.76
N GLU A 28 29.08 -20.17 -2.49
CA GLU A 28 28.61 -20.99 -1.38
C GLU A 28 28.78 -20.29 -0.03
N GLY A 29 27.80 -20.45 0.86
CA GLY A 29 27.83 -19.87 2.21
C GLY A 29 27.70 -18.34 2.28
N HIS A 30 27.50 -17.65 1.15
CA HIS A 30 27.37 -16.20 1.13
C HIS A 30 26.06 -15.73 1.77
N ARG A 31 26.10 -14.58 2.45
CA ARG A 31 24.93 -13.94 3.10
C ARG A 31 23.81 -13.52 2.14
N LEU A 32 24.03 -13.62 0.85
CA LEU A 32 23.02 -13.41 -0.18
C LEU A 32 21.92 -14.49 -0.16
N TRP A 33 22.26 -15.75 0.15
CA TRP A 33 21.34 -16.88 0.05
C TRP A 33 20.03 -16.75 0.82
N PRO A 34 20.02 -16.26 2.09
CA PRO A 34 18.79 -16.00 2.81
C PRO A 34 17.90 -14.97 2.10
N LEU A 35 18.50 -13.94 1.49
CA LEU A 35 17.75 -12.89 0.77
C LEU A 35 17.14 -13.45 -0.52
N LEU A 36 17.89 -14.20 -1.33
CA LEU A 36 17.35 -14.85 -2.53
C LEU A 36 16.23 -15.83 -2.21
N ARG A 37 16.36 -16.60 -1.14
CA ARG A 37 15.30 -17.53 -0.71
C ARG A 37 14.04 -16.80 -0.26
N ARG A 38 14.20 -15.65 0.39
CA ARG A 38 13.07 -14.82 0.84
C ARG A 38 12.40 -14.12 -0.32
N MET A 39 13.17 -13.47 -1.17
CA MET A 39 12.67 -12.63 -2.26
C MET A 39 12.20 -13.42 -3.47
N GLN A 40 12.75 -14.63 -3.69
CA GLN A 40 12.46 -15.51 -4.82
C GLN A 40 12.71 -14.87 -6.20
N VAL A 41 13.48 -13.76 -6.24
CA VAL A 41 13.83 -13.05 -7.46
C VAL A 41 15.28 -12.57 -7.42
N LEU A 42 15.85 -12.29 -8.60
CA LEU A 42 17.16 -11.66 -8.74
C LEU A 42 17.05 -10.14 -8.56
N PRO A 43 18.14 -9.47 -8.10
CA PRO A 43 18.10 -8.06 -7.77
C PRO A 43 17.64 -7.14 -8.90
N GLY A 44 18.02 -7.41 -10.16
CA GLY A 44 17.57 -6.60 -11.28
C GLY A 44 16.08 -6.67 -11.56
N ALA A 45 15.48 -7.89 -11.42
CA ALA A 45 14.03 -8.06 -11.53
C ALA A 45 13.29 -7.37 -10.38
N ALA A 46 13.77 -7.55 -9.13
CA ALA A 46 13.17 -6.93 -7.96
C ALA A 46 13.17 -5.39 -8.03
N VAL A 47 14.27 -4.80 -8.48
CA VAL A 47 14.37 -3.33 -8.66
C VAL A 47 13.45 -2.85 -9.77
N ARG A 48 13.31 -3.59 -10.88
CA ARG A 48 12.43 -3.21 -11.98
C ARG A 48 10.98 -3.13 -11.53
N GLU A 49 10.48 -4.13 -10.80
CA GLU A 49 9.14 -4.11 -10.24
C GLU A 49 8.94 -2.94 -9.24
N PHE A 50 9.98 -2.64 -8.45
CA PHE A 50 9.91 -1.54 -7.48
C PHE A 50 9.91 -0.15 -8.14
N LEU A 51 10.52 0.00 -9.32
CA LEU A 51 10.49 1.24 -10.09
C LEU A 51 9.07 1.65 -10.50
N ASP A 52 8.18 0.70 -10.73
CA ASP A 52 6.78 0.94 -11.12
C ASP A 52 5.91 1.43 -9.94
N LEU A 53 6.41 1.31 -8.69
CA LEU A 53 5.70 1.79 -7.52
C LEU A 53 5.89 3.30 -7.36
N HIS A 54 4.82 4.06 -7.57
CA HIS A 54 4.81 5.52 -7.41
C HIS A 54 3.85 5.95 -6.30
N PRO A 55 4.20 6.96 -5.47
CA PRO A 55 3.32 7.43 -4.38
C PRO A 55 2.11 8.22 -4.89
N ALA A 56 2.21 8.89 -6.04
CA ALA A 56 1.17 9.80 -6.54
C ALA A 56 -0.23 9.18 -6.70
N PRO A 57 -0.41 7.95 -7.24
CA PRO A 57 -1.73 7.32 -7.31
C PRO A 57 -2.35 7.08 -5.93
N LEU A 58 -1.53 6.71 -4.92
CA LEU A 58 -1.98 6.48 -3.55
C LEU A 58 -2.42 7.79 -2.89
N THR A 59 -1.62 8.85 -3.01
CA THR A 59 -1.97 10.20 -2.56
C THR A 59 -3.26 10.68 -3.22
N GLY A 60 -3.41 10.46 -4.53
CA GLY A 60 -4.63 10.77 -5.26
C GLY A 60 -5.86 10.02 -4.75
N ALA A 61 -5.71 8.74 -4.42
CA ALA A 61 -6.75 7.92 -3.83
C ALA A 61 -7.17 8.45 -2.44
N GLY A 62 -6.20 8.75 -1.56
CA GLY A 62 -6.46 9.36 -0.25
C GLY A 62 -7.25 10.67 -0.36
N HIS A 63 -6.85 11.56 -1.27
CA HIS A 63 -7.58 12.79 -1.55
C HIS A 63 -9.01 12.54 -2.07
N ALA A 64 -9.21 11.54 -2.93
CA ALA A 64 -10.54 11.19 -3.43
C ALA A 64 -11.46 10.70 -2.31
N VAL A 65 -10.96 9.85 -1.43
CA VAL A 65 -11.72 9.36 -0.28
C VAL A 65 -12.09 10.51 0.66
N ARG A 66 -11.16 11.44 0.96
CA ARG A 66 -11.48 12.62 1.80
C ARG A 66 -12.54 13.55 1.19
N ARG A 67 -12.64 13.60 -0.15
CA ARG A 67 -13.77 14.32 -0.78
C ARG A 67 -15.09 13.62 -0.52
N LEU A 68 -15.13 12.29 -0.50
CA LEU A 68 -16.34 11.54 -0.12
C LEU A 68 -16.71 11.78 1.34
N VAL A 69 -15.73 11.75 2.26
CA VAL A 69 -15.95 12.05 3.68
C VAL A 69 -16.69 13.39 3.83
N ARG A 70 -16.19 14.46 3.22
CA ARG A 70 -16.85 15.78 3.28
C ARG A 70 -18.29 15.76 2.74
N GLY A 71 -18.58 14.99 1.69
CA GLY A 71 -19.95 14.84 1.18
C GLY A 71 -20.88 14.12 2.16
N TYR A 72 -20.33 13.17 2.94
CA TYR A 72 -21.10 12.52 4.03
C TYR A 72 -21.29 13.44 5.22
N ASP A 73 -20.29 14.25 5.60
CA ASP A 73 -20.41 15.25 6.67
C ASP A 73 -21.55 16.24 6.36
N ASP A 74 -21.62 16.73 5.12
CA ASP A 74 -22.71 17.61 4.66
C ASP A 74 -24.08 16.90 4.76
N THR A 75 -24.15 15.64 4.40
CA THR A 75 -25.36 14.83 4.49
C THR A 75 -25.77 14.59 5.94
N CYS A 76 -24.84 14.27 6.82
CA CYS A 76 -25.08 14.10 8.25
C CYS A 76 -25.57 15.42 8.88
N ALA A 77 -25.00 16.55 8.49
CA ALA A 77 -25.46 17.87 8.94
C ALA A 77 -26.93 18.14 8.55
N MET A 78 -27.32 17.84 7.30
CA MET A 78 -28.71 17.95 6.87
C MET A 78 -29.67 17.00 7.63
N LEU A 79 -29.21 15.79 7.93
CA LEU A 79 -29.98 14.83 8.71
C LEU A 79 -30.09 15.20 10.19
N ALA A 80 -29.16 15.99 10.73
CA ALA A 80 -29.17 16.41 12.12
C ALA A 80 -30.28 17.42 12.44
N ASP A 81 -30.79 18.16 11.44
CA ASP A 81 -31.83 19.15 11.63
C ASP A 81 -33.16 18.49 12.10
N PRO A 82 -33.75 18.97 13.23
CA PRO A 82 -34.98 18.39 13.73
C PRO A 82 -36.17 18.74 12.84
N VAL A 83 -37.07 17.77 12.66
CA VAL A 83 -38.29 17.97 11.86
C VAL A 83 -39.39 18.54 12.75
N ALA A 84 -40.04 19.60 12.30
CA ALA A 84 -41.04 20.36 13.07
C ALA A 84 -42.44 19.72 13.01
N TRP A 85 -42.58 18.41 13.25
CA TRP A 85 -43.86 17.73 13.38
C TRP A 85 -43.86 16.79 14.58
N SER A 86 -45.04 16.34 15.04
CA SER A 86 -45.19 15.54 16.26
C SER A 86 -46.15 14.36 16.07
N GLY A 87 -46.08 13.41 17.00
CA GLY A 87 -46.92 12.20 16.98
C GLY A 87 -46.11 10.93 16.78
N ALA A 88 -46.76 9.78 16.77
CA ALA A 88 -46.14 8.45 16.69
C ALA A 88 -45.25 8.28 15.44
N ALA A 89 -45.69 8.82 14.29
CA ALA A 89 -44.90 8.77 13.06
C ALA A 89 -43.65 9.65 13.13
N ALA A 90 -43.70 10.79 13.81
CA ALA A 90 -42.55 11.66 14.06
C ALA A 90 -41.50 10.95 14.94
N ALA A 91 -41.94 10.28 15.99
CA ALA A 91 -41.05 9.53 16.87
C ALA A 91 -40.36 8.37 16.13
N ALA A 92 -41.09 7.60 15.31
CA ALA A 92 -40.52 6.54 14.50
C ALA A 92 -39.51 7.04 13.45
N TYR A 93 -39.80 8.18 12.83
CA TYR A 93 -38.88 8.84 11.91
C TYR A 93 -37.61 9.30 12.62
N ASP A 94 -37.74 9.93 13.79
CA ASP A 94 -36.59 10.41 14.55
C ASP A 94 -35.68 9.27 15.05
N GLU A 95 -36.29 8.14 15.45
CA GLU A 95 -35.55 6.92 15.77
C GLU A 95 -34.76 6.39 14.56
N ALA A 96 -35.40 6.29 13.41
CA ALA A 96 -34.76 5.84 12.17
C ALA A 96 -33.64 6.80 11.73
N ARG A 97 -33.88 8.10 11.80
CA ARG A 97 -32.89 9.16 11.52
C ARG A 97 -31.68 9.07 12.44
N THR A 98 -31.91 8.91 13.73
CA THR A 98 -30.84 8.78 14.73
C THR A 98 -30.04 7.49 14.50
N ALA A 99 -30.70 6.39 14.16
CA ALA A 99 -30.01 5.14 13.82
C ALA A 99 -29.18 5.27 12.55
N LEU A 100 -29.65 6.00 11.55
CA LEU A 100 -28.91 6.29 10.32
C LEU A 100 -27.69 7.17 10.60
N LEU A 101 -27.84 8.26 11.35
CA LEU A 101 -26.71 9.13 11.73
C LEU A 101 -25.62 8.34 12.48
N ARG A 102 -26.02 7.49 13.40
CA ARG A 102 -25.11 6.63 14.13
C ARG A 102 -24.34 5.69 13.21
N HIS A 103 -25.01 5.13 12.23
CA HIS A 103 -24.37 4.29 11.22
C HIS A 103 -23.39 5.08 10.32
N LEU A 104 -23.76 6.31 9.98
CA LEU A 104 -22.96 7.13 9.06
C LEU A 104 -21.71 7.71 9.74
N ASP A 105 -21.82 8.24 10.98
CA ASP A 105 -20.79 9.11 11.56
C ASP A 105 -20.48 8.85 13.06
N GLU A 106 -21.05 7.85 13.69
CA GLU A 106 -20.77 7.63 15.13
C GLU A 106 -19.65 6.60 15.33
N GLY A 107 -18.39 7.10 15.43
CA GLY A 107 -17.22 6.32 15.82
C GLY A 107 -16.47 5.66 14.65
N PRO A 108 -15.37 4.95 14.96
CA PRO A 108 -14.45 4.42 13.95
C PRO A 108 -15.07 3.31 13.06
N GLU A 109 -16.13 2.65 13.54
CA GLU A 109 -16.85 1.60 12.79
C GLU A 109 -17.96 2.17 11.90
N SER A 110 -18.22 3.49 11.96
CA SER A 110 -19.15 4.18 11.06
C SER A 110 -18.60 4.21 9.63
N LEU A 111 -19.47 4.55 8.67
CA LEU A 111 -19.07 4.69 7.28
C LEU A 111 -17.98 5.76 7.11
N VAL A 112 -18.17 6.92 7.73
CA VAL A 112 -17.19 8.04 7.71
C VAL A 112 -15.87 7.61 8.37
N GLY A 113 -15.90 7.03 9.57
CA GLY A 113 -14.68 6.57 10.25
C GLY A 113 -13.87 5.54 9.44
N ARG A 114 -14.55 4.66 8.72
CA ARG A 114 -13.91 3.68 7.83
C ARG A 114 -13.33 4.32 6.57
N LEU A 115 -14.00 5.31 5.99
CA LEU A 115 -13.46 6.10 4.89
C LEU A 115 -12.23 6.88 5.33
N GLU A 116 -12.24 7.50 6.50
CA GLU A 116 -11.07 8.18 7.07
C GLU A 116 -9.90 7.22 7.29
N SER A 117 -10.16 6.02 7.82
CA SER A 117 -9.16 4.96 7.95
C SER A 117 -8.58 4.56 6.59
N THR A 118 -9.43 4.44 5.56
CA THR A 118 -8.99 4.11 4.20
C THR A 118 -8.09 5.22 3.62
N ALA A 119 -8.46 6.49 3.82
CA ALA A 119 -7.63 7.62 3.40
C ALA A 119 -6.28 7.64 4.13
N GLY A 120 -6.28 7.40 5.45
CA GLY A 120 -5.07 7.30 6.26
C GLY A 120 -4.15 6.15 5.82
N TYR A 121 -4.73 5.00 5.46
CA TYR A 121 -3.96 3.89 4.92
C TYR A 121 -3.32 4.22 3.56
N ALA A 122 -4.06 4.89 2.68
CA ALA A 122 -3.51 5.32 1.39
C ALA A 122 -2.33 6.27 1.54
N ASP A 123 -2.40 7.22 2.50
CA ASP A 123 -1.28 8.11 2.82
C ASP A 123 -0.09 7.35 3.40
N ALA A 124 -0.33 6.44 4.35
CA ALA A 124 0.74 5.63 4.95
C ALA A 124 1.47 4.78 3.91
N LEU A 125 0.74 4.24 2.92
CA LEU A 125 1.33 3.54 1.78
C LEU A 125 2.12 4.48 0.87
N ALA A 126 1.59 5.68 0.56
CA ALA A 126 2.32 6.67 -0.23
C ALA A 126 3.65 7.06 0.41
N ASP A 127 3.64 7.33 1.71
CA ASP A 127 4.83 7.63 2.50
C ASP A 127 5.81 6.46 2.55
N TRP A 128 5.30 5.24 2.66
CA TRP A 128 6.13 4.04 2.62
C TRP A 128 6.82 3.89 1.25
N VAL A 129 6.09 4.05 0.14
CA VAL A 129 6.66 4.02 -1.21
C VAL A 129 7.75 5.07 -1.34
N GLU A 130 7.49 6.31 -0.94
CA GLU A 130 8.46 7.41 -1.05
C GLU A 130 9.75 7.14 -0.27
N ARG A 131 9.64 6.75 1.01
CA ARG A 131 10.80 6.40 1.83
C ARG A 131 11.61 5.25 1.26
N SER A 132 10.93 4.22 0.76
CA SER A 132 11.55 3.03 0.19
C SER A 132 12.26 3.36 -1.13
N ARG A 133 11.67 4.21 -1.99
CA ARG A 133 12.32 4.70 -3.22
C ARG A 133 13.58 5.51 -2.91
N VAL A 134 13.56 6.36 -1.89
CA VAL A 134 14.76 7.11 -1.44
C VAL A 134 15.84 6.18 -0.93
N ALA A 135 15.48 5.16 -0.14
CA ALA A 135 16.44 4.19 0.37
C ALA A 135 17.09 3.37 -0.76
N LEU A 136 16.27 2.91 -1.72
CA LEU A 136 16.75 2.17 -2.88
C LEU A 136 17.64 3.03 -3.79
N ALA A 137 17.30 4.30 -4.00
CA ALA A 137 18.12 5.24 -4.77
C ALA A 137 19.51 5.43 -4.13
N ARG A 138 19.57 5.53 -2.80
CA ARG A 138 20.84 5.60 -2.07
C ARG A 138 21.67 4.33 -2.27
N ALA A 139 21.05 3.16 -2.10
CA ALA A 139 21.74 1.88 -2.30
C ALA A 139 22.26 1.74 -3.73
N LEU A 140 21.47 2.10 -4.75
CA LEU A 140 21.92 2.08 -6.14
C LEU A 140 23.06 3.06 -6.40
N ALA A 141 22.99 4.27 -5.85
CA ALA A 141 24.07 5.24 -5.98
C ALA A 141 25.38 4.78 -5.32
N GLU A 142 25.28 4.06 -4.20
CA GLU A 142 26.44 3.46 -3.51
C GLU A 142 27.04 2.31 -4.31
N VAL A 143 26.22 1.36 -4.78
CA VAL A 143 26.74 0.21 -5.55
C VAL A 143 27.32 0.63 -6.89
N LEU A 144 26.74 1.62 -7.57
CA LEU A 144 27.27 2.14 -8.83
C LEU A 144 28.69 2.74 -8.70
N ARG A 145 29.04 3.23 -7.51
CA ARG A 145 30.37 3.83 -7.23
C ARG A 145 31.31 2.88 -6.51
N SER A 146 30.92 1.63 -6.29
CA SER A 146 31.71 0.67 -5.52
C SER A 146 32.78 -0.01 -6.36
N ALA A 147 33.81 -0.54 -5.69
CA ALA A 147 34.84 -1.36 -6.33
C ALA A 147 34.25 -2.66 -6.92
N GLU A 148 33.18 -3.17 -6.30
CA GLU A 148 32.45 -4.34 -6.79
C GLU A 148 31.81 -4.08 -8.15
N ALA A 149 31.28 -2.87 -8.41
CA ALA A 149 30.74 -2.51 -9.73
C ALA A 149 31.85 -2.55 -10.79
N VAL A 150 33.02 -2.02 -10.51
CA VAL A 150 34.17 -2.11 -11.42
C VAL A 150 34.54 -3.55 -11.71
N THR A 151 34.55 -4.42 -10.68
CA THR A 151 34.82 -5.85 -10.82
C THR A 151 33.77 -6.56 -11.68
N VAL A 152 32.47 -6.25 -11.45
CA VAL A 152 31.36 -6.81 -12.25
C VAL A 152 31.48 -6.37 -13.71
N HIS A 153 31.73 -5.10 -13.97
CA HIS A 153 31.93 -4.61 -15.34
C HIS A 153 33.14 -5.30 -16.03
N ALA A 154 34.23 -5.52 -15.32
CA ALA A 154 35.38 -6.23 -15.86
C ALA A 154 35.06 -7.70 -16.16
N ALA A 155 34.40 -8.40 -15.23
CA ALA A 155 34.04 -9.81 -15.32
C ALA A 155 32.98 -10.12 -16.40
N THR A 156 32.19 -9.11 -16.81
CA THR A 156 31.16 -9.25 -17.84
C THR A 156 31.54 -8.70 -19.21
N ARG A 157 32.81 -8.39 -19.45
CA ARG A 157 33.30 -8.01 -20.78
C ARG A 157 33.28 -9.23 -21.72
N PRO A 158 33.04 -9.03 -23.01
CA PRO A 158 33.16 -10.12 -23.97
C PRO A 158 34.53 -10.81 -23.88
N GLY A 159 34.52 -12.13 -23.72
CA GLY A 159 35.76 -12.93 -23.58
C GLY A 159 36.44 -12.92 -22.22
N ALA A 160 35.88 -12.21 -21.22
CA ALA A 160 36.38 -12.25 -19.87
C ALA A 160 35.97 -13.54 -19.16
N ASP A 161 36.84 -14.05 -18.28
CA ASP A 161 36.46 -15.07 -17.30
C ASP A 161 35.81 -14.38 -16.11
N ALA A 162 34.54 -14.72 -15.83
CA ALA A 162 33.80 -14.21 -14.69
C ALA A 162 34.51 -14.48 -13.36
N GLY A 163 35.15 -15.62 -13.24
CA GLY A 163 35.93 -16.04 -12.08
C GLY A 163 35.23 -15.88 -10.72
N ARG A 164 35.90 -16.31 -9.67
CA ARG A 164 35.39 -16.21 -8.29
C ARG A 164 35.22 -14.74 -7.84
N ALA A 165 36.08 -13.83 -8.31
CA ALA A 165 36.04 -12.43 -7.92
C ALA A 165 34.79 -11.73 -8.45
N GLY A 166 34.39 -11.99 -9.71
CA GLY A 166 33.17 -11.47 -10.32
C GLY A 166 31.92 -11.97 -9.59
N ALA A 167 31.86 -13.26 -9.28
CA ALA A 167 30.74 -13.86 -8.53
C ALA A 167 30.59 -13.27 -7.11
N LEU A 168 31.72 -13.05 -6.39
CA LEU A 168 31.72 -12.43 -5.08
C LEU A 168 31.26 -10.96 -5.15
N ALA A 169 31.77 -10.19 -6.10
CA ALA A 169 31.36 -8.79 -6.29
C ALA A 169 29.86 -8.67 -6.62
N ALA A 170 29.37 -9.55 -7.50
CA ALA A 170 27.93 -9.61 -7.81
C ALA A 170 27.10 -9.94 -6.56
N ALA A 171 27.53 -10.92 -5.76
CA ALA A 171 26.85 -11.31 -4.53
C ALA A 171 26.83 -10.18 -3.48
N GLU A 172 27.89 -9.39 -3.36
CA GLU A 172 27.93 -8.22 -2.46
C GLU A 172 26.96 -7.11 -2.91
N ILE A 173 26.92 -6.77 -4.21
CA ILE A 173 25.98 -5.81 -4.77
C ILE A 173 24.54 -6.30 -4.54
N ALA A 174 24.26 -7.54 -4.89
CA ALA A 174 22.94 -8.14 -4.70
C ALA A 174 22.49 -8.11 -3.24
N THR A 175 23.40 -8.39 -2.30
CA THR A 175 23.11 -8.37 -0.87
C THR A 175 22.71 -6.98 -0.39
N ARG A 176 23.39 -5.92 -0.85
CA ARG A 176 23.04 -4.53 -0.49
C ARG A 176 21.68 -4.15 -1.05
N VAL A 177 21.42 -4.42 -2.32
CA VAL A 177 20.16 -4.04 -2.97
C VAL A 177 18.98 -4.83 -2.41
N LEU A 178 19.08 -6.17 -2.35
CA LEU A 178 18.00 -7.01 -1.81
C LEU A 178 17.79 -6.80 -0.31
N GLY A 179 18.84 -6.42 0.43
CA GLY A 179 18.74 -6.05 1.84
C GLY A 179 17.85 -4.83 2.05
N VAL A 180 18.00 -3.79 1.24
CA VAL A 180 17.14 -2.59 1.29
C VAL A 180 15.71 -2.93 0.89
N LEU A 181 15.51 -3.71 -0.16
CA LEU A 181 14.17 -4.15 -0.56
C LEU A 181 13.52 -5.03 0.52
N GLY A 182 14.29 -5.91 1.17
CA GLY A 182 13.80 -6.71 2.29
C GLY A 182 13.25 -5.85 3.42
N VAL A 183 13.95 -4.80 3.82
CA VAL A 183 13.48 -3.84 4.84
C VAL A 183 12.22 -3.10 4.36
N ALA A 184 12.16 -2.73 3.07
CA ALA A 184 10.97 -2.10 2.51
C ALA A 184 9.75 -3.03 2.62
N TYR A 185 9.87 -4.29 2.24
CA TYR A 185 8.77 -5.27 2.35
C TYR A 185 8.36 -5.55 3.80
N ASP A 186 9.31 -5.59 4.76
CA ASP A 186 8.97 -5.68 6.19
C ASP A 186 8.13 -4.49 6.66
N GLY A 187 8.44 -3.30 6.14
CA GLY A 187 7.65 -2.09 6.37
C GLY A 187 6.23 -2.20 5.81
N ALA A 188 6.08 -2.70 4.57
CA ALA A 188 4.76 -2.92 3.96
C ALA A 188 3.92 -3.93 4.75
N GLU A 189 4.52 -5.05 5.16
CA GLU A 189 3.83 -6.07 5.98
C GLU A 189 3.40 -5.50 7.34
N THR A 190 4.22 -4.65 7.94
CA THR A 190 3.89 -3.98 9.19
C THR A 190 2.71 -3.03 9.01
N LEU A 191 2.68 -2.24 7.93
CA LEU A 191 1.53 -1.40 7.59
C LEU A 191 0.26 -2.21 7.38
N LEU A 192 0.32 -3.29 6.61
CA LEU A 192 -0.82 -4.18 6.40
C LEU A 192 -1.38 -4.71 7.73
N ARG A 193 -0.52 -5.19 8.62
CA ARG A 193 -0.95 -5.68 9.94
C ARG A 193 -1.55 -4.57 10.81
N GLN A 194 -1.01 -3.36 10.75
CA GLN A 194 -1.49 -2.22 11.52
C GLN A 194 -2.89 -1.77 11.06
N TRP A 195 -3.13 -1.74 9.74
CA TRP A 195 -4.37 -1.19 9.18
C TRP A 195 -5.45 -2.24 8.92
N ALA A 196 -5.10 -3.54 8.87
CA ALA A 196 -6.05 -4.62 8.61
C ALA A 196 -7.32 -4.57 9.48
N PRO A 197 -7.26 -4.30 10.80
CA PRO A 197 -8.46 -4.23 11.63
C PRO A 197 -9.41 -3.10 11.22
N SER A 198 -8.88 -1.92 10.85
CA SER A 198 -9.67 -0.75 10.45
C SER A 198 -10.24 -0.86 9.04
N LEU A 199 -9.66 -1.73 8.20
CA LEU A 199 -10.08 -1.95 6.82
C LEU A 199 -10.98 -3.19 6.68
N ALA A 200 -11.17 -3.97 7.73
CA ALA A 200 -12.02 -5.16 7.70
C ALA A 200 -13.46 -4.79 7.37
N GLU A 201 -14.07 -5.54 6.45
CA GLU A 201 -15.48 -5.37 6.11
C GLU A 201 -16.35 -5.70 7.32
N THR A 202 -17.09 -4.71 7.82
CA THR A 202 -18.23 -4.97 8.69
C THR A 202 -19.43 -5.28 7.78
N THR A 203 -19.85 -6.54 7.78
CA THR A 203 -21.12 -6.90 7.14
C THR A 203 -22.24 -6.10 7.79
N TRP A 204 -22.90 -5.23 7.01
CA TRP A 204 -24.16 -4.63 7.41
C TRP A 204 -25.12 -5.77 7.80
N ARG A 205 -25.34 -5.93 9.08
CA ARG A 205 -26.46 -6.75 9.56
C ARG A 205 -27.69 -5.86 9.50
N ASP A 206 -28.45 -6.02 8.43
CA ASP A 206 -29.82 -5.52 8.40
C ASP A 206 -30.52 -6.11 9.63
N ARG A 207 -30.66 -5.27 10.66
CA ARG A 207 -31.54 -5.58 11.77
C ARG A 207 -32.92 -5.47 11.13
N ALA A 208 -33.41 -6.60 10.56
CA ALA A 208 -34.70 -6.69 9.98
C ALA A 208 -35.69 -5.94 10.90
N THR A 209 -35.99 -4.73 10.52
CA THR A 209 -37.08 -3.97 11.11
C THR A 209 -38.28 -4.83 10.80
N THR A 210 -38.78 -5.53 11.79
CA THR A 210 -40.09 -6.20 11.71
C THR A 210 -41.06 -5.06 11.44
N ALA A 211 -41.29 -4.78 10.17
CA ALA A 211 -42.26 -3.79 9.76
C ALA A 211 -43.57 -4.13 10.47
N PRO A 212 -44.14 -3.24 11.29
CA PRO A 212 -45.43 -3.50 11.87
C PRO A 212 -46.39 -3.71 10.70
N ARG A 213 -46.96 -4.91 10.62
CA ARG A 213 -48.06 -5.19 9.67
C ARG A 213 -49.19 -4.26 10.05
N TYR A 214 -49.31 -3.14 9.35
CA TYR A 214 -50.49 -2.29 9.40
C TYR A 214 -51.67 -3.07 8.76
N GLY A 215 -52.28 -3.92 9.56
CA GLY A 215 -53.58 -4.49 9.31
C GLY A 215 -54.67 -3.54 9.78
N GLY A 216 -54.74 -2.36 9.17
CA GLY A 216 -55.78 -1.39 9.42
C GLY A 216 -56.51 -1.11 8.12
N SER A 217 -57.70 -1.69 7.95
CA SER A 217 -58.64 -1.32 6.86
C SER A 217 -59.09 0.12 7.08
N THR A 218 -58.64 1.04 6.22
CA THR A 218 -59.18 2.41 6.19
C THR A 218 -60.57 2.34 5.56
N ARG A 219 -61.65 2.40 6.37
CA ARG A 219 -63.00 2.63 5.91
C ARG A 219 -63.16 4.11 5.57
N ILE A 220 -63.26 4.43 4.31
CA ILE A 220 -63.77 5.74 3.86
C ILE A 220 -65.26 5.68 3.93
N GLY A 221 -65.86 6.40 4.90
CA GLY A 221 -67.30 6.57 4.95
C GLY A 221 -67.76 7.63 3.94
N HIS A 222 -68.86 7.35 3.25
CA HIS A 222 -69.61 8.29 2.41
C HIS A 222 -70.31 9.33 3.23
#